data_08a10ab3fdfa43f3a6d638176a323118
#
_entry.id   08a10ab3fdfa43f3a6d638176a323118
#
_cell.length_a   1.000
_cell.length_b   1.000
_cell.length_c   1.000
_cell.angle_alpha   90.00
_cell.angle_beta   90.00
_cell.angle_gamma   90.00
#
_symmetry.space_group_name_H-M   'P 1'
#
loop_
_entity.id
_entity.type
_entity.pdbx_description
1 polymer ?
#
loop_
_entity_poly.entity_id
_entity_poly.type
_entity_poly.pdbx_seq_one_letter_code
_entity_poly.pdbx_strand_id
1 'polypeptide(L)'
;MSKKILILGANGFIGNSLTWRILQQTDWEVYGMDMASNKLLHCLSNSRFHFCEGDITINREWIEYHVKKCDVIIPLVAIATPALYVKDPLRVFELDFEANLDIVRKCVDYKKRLIFPSTSEIYGMCEDKEFDEYTSNLVLGPIPKQRWIYSCLKQLLDRVIYAYGEQHNLDYTLFRPFNFVGPKLDDINDPKEGSSRVVTQFIHNIIHGQPIKLVDGGKQRRCFTFIDDGVDCLIKIIENKNNVASKA
;
A
#
# COMPACT_ATOMS: atom_id res chain seq x y z
N MET A 1 -12.00 20.23 14.94
CA MET A 1 -10.53 20.06 14.91
C MET A 1 -10.17 19.45 13.57
N SER A 2 -9.07 19.88 12.96
CA SER A 2 -8.53 19.29 11.73
C SER A 2 -8.13 17.83 11.99
N LYS A 3 -8.41 16.94 11.03
CA LYS A 3 -8.10 15.51 11.13
C LYS A 3 -6.59 15.29 10.99
N LYS A 4 -6.04 14.37 11.76
CA LYS A 4 -4.60 14.01 11.74
C LYS A 4 -4.42 12.63 11.13
N ILE A 5 -3.61 12.55 10.09
CA ILE A 5 -3.37 11.33 9.33
C ILE A 5 -1.92 10.90 9.51
N LEU A 6 -1.69 9.65 9.91
CA LEU A 6 -0.37 9.03 9.91
C LEU A 6 -0.19 8.19 8.65
N ILE A 7 0.83 8.51 7.85
CA ILE A 7 1.22 7.76 6.64
C ILE A 7 2.62 7.19 6.85
N LEU A 8 2.71 5.87 7.01
CA LEU A 8 3.98 5.15 7.04
C LEU A 8 4.28 4.65 5.62
N GLY A 9 5.44 4.99 5.06
CA GLY A 9 5.71 4.85 3.62
C GLY A 9 5.30 6.09 2.82
N ALA A 10 5.45 7.28 3.42
CA ALA A 10 5.00 8.55 2.84
C ALA A 10 5.73 8.93 1.53
N ASN A 11 6.99 8.51 1.34
CA ASN A 11 7.76 8.75 0.12
C ASN A 11 7.50 7.70 -0.97
N GLY A 12 6.74 6.63 -0.67
CA GLY A 12 6.32 5.64 -1.66
C GLY A 12 5.40 6.23 -2.74
N PHE A 13 5.11 5.45 -3.78
CA PHE A 13 4.28 5.90 -4.91
C PHE A 13 2.90 6.38 -4.49
N ILE A 14 2.16 5.58 -3.70
CA ILE A 14 0.85 5.96 -3.19
C ILE A 14 1.00 7.03 -2.11
N GLY A 15 1.97 6.86 -1.20
CA GLY A 15 2.17 7.75 -0.05
C GLY A 15 2.42 9.20 -0.43
N ASN A 16 3.31 9.45 -1.41
CA ASN A 16 3.60 10.82 -1.84
C ASN A 16 2.41 11.48 -2.55
N SER A 17 1.69 10.72 -3.37
CA SER A 17 0.52 11.23 -4.09
C SER A 17 -0.64 11.52 -3.13
N LEU A 18 -0.87 10.64 -2.15
CA LEU A 18 -1.89 10.85 -1.12
C LEU A 18 -1.55 12.04 -0.21
N THR A 19 -0.29 12.13 0.26
CA THR A 19 0.18 13.27 1.07
C THR A 19 -0.06 14.58 0.33
N TRP A 20 0.37 14.67 -0.93
CA TRP A 20 0.15 15.86 -1.75
C TRP A 20 -1.34 16.21 -1.89
N ARG A 21 -2.18 15.22 -2.22
CA ARG A 21 -3.61 15.42 -2.41
C ARG A 21 -4.30 15.90 -1.13
N ILE A 22 -3.97 15.33 0.04
CA ILE A 22 -4.48 15.77 1.34
C ILE A 22 -4.14 17.25 1.56
N LEU A 23 -2.88 17.63 1.37
CA LEU A 23 -2.41 19.00 1.60
C LEU A 23 -3.05 20.02 0.64
N GLN A 24 -3.44 19.61 -0.57
CA GLN A 24 -4.07 20.48 -1.56
C GLN A 24 -5.58 20.63 -1.35
N GLN A 25 -6.28 19.59 -0.94
CA GLN A 25 -7.74 19.55 -0.99
C GLN A 25 -8.42 19.59 0.39
N THR A 26 -7.65 19.44 1.47
CA THR A 26 -8.21 19.42 2.84
C THR A 26 -7.47 20.35 3.78
N ASP A 27 -8.02 20.54 4.98
CA ASP A 27 -7.37 21.23 6.10
C ASP A 27 -6.60 20.27 7.04
N TRP A 28 -6.46 18.99 6.69
CA TRP A 28 -5.88 17.96 7.54
C TRP A 28 -4.38 18.12 7.71
N GLU A 29 -3.88 17.62 8.86
CA GLU A 29 -2.45 17.48 9.13
C GLU A 29 -1.99 16.08 8.74
N VAL A 30 -0.81 15.98 8.13
CA VAL A 30 -0.19 14.70 7.76
C VAL A 30 1.11 14.51 8.54
N TYR A 31 1.21 13.38 9.22
CA TYR A 31 2.43 12.89 9.83
C TYR A 31 2.96 11.75 8.98
N GLY A 32 4.15 11.90 8.41
CA GLY A 32 4.73 10.94 7.48
C GLY A 32 6.06 10.38 7.95
N MET A 33 6.30 9.09 7.74
CA MET A 33 7.61 8.46 7.90
C MET A 33 7.98 7.69 6.65
N ASP A 34 9.25 7.77 6.26
CA ASP A 34 9.87 6.96 5.22
C ASP A 34 11.40 7.03 5.37
N MET A 35 12.14 6.11 4.74
CA MET A 35 13.61 6.11 4.74
C MET A 35 14.22 7.17 3.83
N ALA A 36 13.44 7.88 3.04
CA ALA A 36 13.86 8.94 2.14
C ALA A 36 12.73 9.95 1.91
N SER A 37 13.04 11.11 1.31
CA SER A 37 12.08 12.20 1.09
C SER A 37 12.09 12.77 -0.33
N ASN A 38 12.84 12.16 -1.26
CA ASN A 38 13.07 12.70 -2.60
C ASN A 38 11.79 12.90 -3.44
N LYS A 39 10.74 12.10 -3.21
CA LYS A 39 9.45 12.26 -3.90
C LYS A 39 8.51 13.25 -3.18
N LEU A 40 8.86 13.69 -1.97
CA LEU A 40 8.06 14.57 -1.11
C LEU A 40 8.51 16.03 -1.11
N LEU A 41 9.54 16.40 -1.90
CA LEU A 41 10.14 17.74 -1.87
C LEU A 41 9.10 18.87 -1.97
N HIS A 42 8.05 18.67 -2.76
CA HIS A 42 6.95 19.64 -2.93
C HIS A 42 5.98 19.70 -1.74
N CYS A 43 6.08 18.77 -0.78
CA CYS A 43 5.27 18.73 0.44
C CYS A 43 6.03 19.30 1.66
N LEU A 44 7.36 19.18 1.69
CA LEU A 44 8.18 19.44 2.89
C LEU A 44 8.05 20.88 3.46
N SER A 45 7.76 21.85 2.61
CA SER A 45 7.58 23.26 3.04
C SER A 45 6.18 23.56 3.59
N ASN A 46 5.24 22.62 3.49
CA ASN A 46 3.87 22.85 3.98
C ASN A 46 3.81 22.66 5.50
N SER A 47 3.33 23.68 6.23
CA SER A 47 3.26 23.67 7.70
C SER A 47 2.36 22.57 8.29
N ARG A 48 1.49 21.97 7.49
CA ARG A 48 0.61 20.85 7.89
C ARG A 48 1.21 19.48 7.61
N PHE A 49 2.43 19.42 7.04
CA PHE A 49 3.15 18.17 6.81
C PHE A 49 4.33 18.02 7.75
N HIS A 50 4.33 16.98 8.55
CA HIS A 50 5.35 16.67 9.55
C HIS A 50 6.07 15.37 9.14
N PHE A 51 7.21 15.51 8.49
CA PHE A 51 7.98 14.36 8.01
C PHE A 51 9.06 13.95 8.99
N CYS A 52 9.22 12.64 9.16
CA CYS A 52 10.32 12.01 9.88
C CYS A 52 11.02 11.00 8.96
N GLU A 53 12.32 11.19 8.74
CA GLU A 53 13.12 10.15 8.08
C GLU A 53 13.38 9.02 9.07
N GLY A 54 13.01 7.79 8.69
CA GLY A 54 13.11 6.64 9.58
C GLY A 54 12.63 5.33 8.99
N ASP A 55 12.94 4.24 9.67
CA ASP A 55 12.55 2.87 9.35
C ASP A 55 11.49 2.37 10.34
N ILE A 56 10.39 1.82 9.84
CA ILE A 56 9.28 1.33 10.69
C ILE A 56 9.68 0.16 11.58
N THR A 57 10.74 -0.56 11.25
CA THR A 57 11.23 -1.68 12.07
C THR A 57 12.06 -1.21 13.28
N ILE A 58 12.58 0.03 13.24
CA ILE A 58 13.46 0.61 14.25
C ILE A 58 12.73 1.68 15.07
N ASN A 59 12.02 2.59 14.42
CA ASN A 59 11.42 3.78 15.06
C ASN A 59 10.09 3.49 15.78
N ARG A 60 10.01 2.41 16.54
CA ARG A 60 8.77 1.90 17.17
C ARG A 60 8.12 2.90 18.12
N GLU A 61 8.92 3.64 18.93
CA GLU A 61 8.41 4.64 19.87
C GLU A 61 7.78 5.84 19.14
N TRP A 62 8.43 6.32 18.05
CA TRP A 62 7.89 7.40 17.24
C TRP A 62 6.55 6.98 16.61
N ILE A 63 6.48 5.75 16.08
CA ILE A 63 5.25 5.21 15.49
C ILE A 63 4.15 5.13 16.54
N GLU A 64 4.44 4.57 17.70
CA GLU A 64 3.46 4.45 18.78
C GLU A 64 2.94 5.81 19.24
N TYR A 65 3.83 6.79 19.41
CA TYR A 65 3.44 8.17 19.76
C TYR A 65 2.48 8.74 18.72
N HIS A 66 2.79 8.57 17.40
CA HIS A 66 1.97 9.12 16.33
C HIS A 66 0.68 8.33 16.08
N VAL A 67 0.67 7.02 16.33
CA VAL A 67 -0.58 6.25 16.36
C VAL A 67 -1.51 6.80 17.44
N LYS A 68 -1.02 7.08 18.65
CA LYS A 68 -1.81 7.74 19.72
C LYS A 68 -2.34 9.11 19.31
N LYS A 69 -1.54 9.88 18.60
CA LYS A 69 -1.82 11.28 18.24
C LYS A 69 -2.78 11.43 17.06
N CYS A 70 -2.69 10.54 16.07
CA CYS A 70 -3.44 10.65 14.81
C CYS A 70 -4.82 9.99 14.90
N ASP A 71 -5.72 10.40 14.02
CA ASP A 71 -7.08 9.87 13.92
C ASP A 71 -7.16 8.67 12.97
N VAL A 72 -6.37 8.70 11.89
CA VAL A 72 -6.34 7.67 10.84
C VAL A 72 -4.89 7.24 10.58
N ILE A 73 -4.68 5.93 10.52
CA ILE A 73 -3.37 5.30 10.32
C ILE A 73 -3.37 4.56 8.98
N ILE A 74 -2.40 4.86 8.12
CA ILE A 74 -2.28 4.30 6.77
C ILE A 74 -0.87 3.73 6.59
N PRO A 75 -0.63 2.44 6.88
CA PRO A 75 0.68 1.81 6.75
C PRO A 75 0.91 1.33 5.33
N LEU A 76 1.53 2.17 4.48
CA LEU A 76 1.82 1.87 3.07
C LEU A 76 3.18 1.18 2.85
N VAL A 77 3.93 0.89 3.92
CA VAL A 77 5.25 0.24 3.79
C VAL A 77 5.06 -1.23 3.44
N ALA A 78 5.61 -1.63 2.31
CA ALA A 78 5.64 -3.02 1.85
C ALA A 78 6.73 -3.22 0.79
N ILE A 79 7.26 -4.43 0.71
CA ILE A 79 8.06 -4.89 -0.41
C ILE A 79 7.10 -5.39 -1.49
N ALA A 80 6.74 -4.52 -2.44
CA ALA A 80 5.80 -4.84 -3.52
C ALA A 80 6.53 -5.15 -4.84
N THR A 81 7.64 -5.91 -4.77
CA THR A 81 8.50 -6.24 -5.91
C THR A 81 8.64 -7.75 -6.03
N PRO A 82 8.01 -8.40 -7.04
CA PRO A 82 7.97 -9.86 -7.16
C PRO A 82 9.34 -10.56 -7.16
N ALA A 83 10.38 -9.92 -7.70
CA ALA A 83 11.74 -10.46 -7.66
C ALA A 83 12.27 -10.66 -6.24
N LEU A 84 11.89 -9.77 -5.30
CA LEU A 84 12.30 -9.86 -3.90
C LEU A 84 11.56 -10.94 -3.14
N TYR A 85 10.34 -11.30 -3.53
CA TYR A 85 9.59 -12.39 -2.90
C TYR A 85 10.33 -13.73 -3.00
N VAL A 86 11.09 -13.91 -4.08
CA VAL A 86 11.88 -15.13 -4.31
C VAL A 86 13.30 -14.99 -3.76
N LYS A 87 13.90 -13.80 -3.87
CA LYS A 87 15.29 -13.55 -3.48
C LYS A 87 15.46 -13.47 -1.97
N ASP A 88 14.53 -12.81 -1.28
CA ASP A 88 14.60 -12.57 0.16
C ASP A 88 13.21 -12.68 0.82
N PRO A 89 12.62 -13.89 0.84
CA PRO A 89 11.26 -14.10 1.34
C PRO A 89 11.12 -13.81 2.84
N LEU A 90 12.17 -14.01 3.65
CA LEU A 90 12.11 -13.74 5.08
C LEU A 90 12.05 -12.23 5.35
N ARG A 91 12.76 -11.42 4.60
CA ARG A 91 12.67 -9.95 4.69
C ARG A 91 11.26 -9.46 4.30
N VAL A 92 10.62 -10.10 3.31
CA VAL A 92 9.22 -9.82 2.96
C VAL A 92 8.30 -10.15 4.14
N PHE A 93 8.51 -11.30 4.80
CA PHE A 93 7.74 -11.68 5.99
C PHE A 93 7.91 -10.67 7.13
N GLU A 94 9.14 -10.33 7.49
CA GLU A 94 9.43 -9.39 8.60
C GLU A 94 8.79 -8.02 8.37
N LEU A 95 8.93 -7.46 7.16
CA LEU A 95 8.44 -6.12 6.87
C LEU A 95 6.93 -6.10 6.59
N ASP A 96 6.46 -6.98 5.70
CA ASP A 96 5.09 -6.90 5.19
C ASP A 96 4.08 -7.51 6.15
N PHE A 97 4.53 -8.42 7.03
CA PHE A 97 3.66 -9.03 8.04
C PHE A 97 3.97 -8.55 9.46
N GLU A 98 5.15 -8.85 10.01
CA GLU A 98 5.43 -8.60 11.42
C GLU A 98 5.39 -7.11 11.78
N ALA A 99 6.08 -6.26 11.02
CA ALA A 99 6.08 -4.83 11.27
C ALA A 99 4.68 -4.21 11.09
N ASN A 100 3.94 -4.62 10.07
CA ASN A 100 2.57 -4.15 9.88
C ASN A 100 1.60 -4.69 10.95
N LEU A 101 1.75 -5.93 11.41
CA LEU A 101 0.95 -6.49 12.49
C LEU A 101 1.14 -5.71 13.81
N ASP A 102 2.37 -5.27 14.11
CA ASP A 102 2.65 -4.41 15.26
C ASP A 102 1.86 -3.08 15.17
N ILE A 103 1.81 -2.47 13.99
CA ILE A 103 1.02 -1.24 13.75
C ILE A 103 -0.49 -1.52 13.93
N VAL A 104 -0.99 -2.63 13.38
CA VAL A 104 -2.40 -3.05 13.55
C VAL A 104 -2.76 -3.19 15.02
N ARG A 105 -1.92 -3.87 15.82
CA ARG A 105 -2.11 -4.03 17.28
C ARG A 105 -2.19 -2.69 17.99
N LYS A 106 -1.30 -1.75 17.66
CA LYS A 106 -1.35 -0.38 18.20
C LYS A 106 -2.65 0.34 17.83
N CYS A 107 -3.18 0.15 16.61
CA CYS A 107 -4.48 0.70 16.25
C CYS A 107 -5.61 0.13 17.12
N VAL A 108 -5.57 -1.16 17.42
CA VAL A 108 -6.53 -1.80 18.35
C VAL A 108 -6.41 -1.21 19.75
N ASP A 109 -5.19 -1.19 20.31
CA ASP A 109 -4.91 -0.74 21.68
C ASP A 109 -5.33 0.72 21.90
N TYR A 110 -5.10 1.58 20.92
CA TYR A 110 -5.40 3.01 21.00
C TYR A 110 -6.71 3.41 20.31
N LYS A 111 -7.52 2.44 19.86
CA LYS A 111 -8.83 2.65 19.21
C LYS A 111 -8.73 3.63 18.04
N LYS A 112 -7.79 3.39 17.14
CA LYS A 112 -7.54 4.23 15.96
C LYS A 112 -8.09 3.60 14.70
N ARG A 113 -8.53 4.45 13.78
CA ARG A 113 -8.97 3.98 12.48
C ARG A 113 -7.78 3.55 11.63
N LEU A 114 -7.86 2.33 11.09
CA LEU A 114 -6.87 1.73 10.21
C LEU A 114 -7.39 1.72 8.77
N ILE A 115 -6.62 2.28 7.82
CA ILE A 115 -6.85 2.07 6.39
C ILE A 115 -5.68 1.24 5.87
N PHE A 116 -5.91 -0.06 5.63
CA PHE A 116 -4.84 -1.00 5.35
C PHE A 116 -4.76 -1.34 3.86
N PRO A 117 -3.55 -1.18 3.23
CA PRO A 117 -3.33 -1.59 1.85
C PRO A 117 -3.17 -3.12 1.77
N SER A 118 -4.23 -3.78 1.35
CA SER A 118 -4.19 -5.15 0.86
C SER A 118 -3.65 -5.16 -0.58
N THR A 119 -4.02 -6.12 -1.40
CA THR A 119 -3.55 -6.23 -2.78
C THR A 119 -4.49 -7.10 -3.60
N SER A 120 -4.55 -6.88 -4.91
CA SER A 120 -5.20 -7.81 -5.83
C SER A 120 -4.53 -9.20 -5.87
N GLU A 121 -3.28 -9.31 -5.44
CA GLU A 121 -2.56 -10.60 -5.41
C GLU A 121 -3.11 -11.60 -4.41
N ILE A 122 -3.96 -11.19 -3.47
CA ILE A 122 -4.62 -12.12 -2.55
C ILE A 122 -5.56 -13.09 -3.26
N TYR A 123 -6.13 -12.70 -4.41
CA TYR A 123 -6.96 -13.61 -5.21
C TYR A 123 -6.16 -14.75 -5.84
N GLY A 124 -4.86 -14.52 -6.07
CA GLY A 124 -3.93 -15.54 -6.51
C GLY A 124 -4.31 -16.17 -7.86
N MET A 125 -4.64 -17.47 -7.83
CA MET A 125 -5.06 -18.26 -8.98
C MET A 125 -6.58 -18.46 -9.00
N CYS A 126 -7.36 -17.49 -8.51
CA CYS A 126 -8.81 -17.50 -8.61
C CYS A 126 -9.25 -17.50 -10.10
N GLU A 127 -10.22 -18.35 -10.43
CA GLU A 127 -10.71 -18.52 -11.81
C GLU A 127 -11.98 -17.71 -12.11
N ASP A 128 -12.47 -16.92 -11.14
CA ASP A 128 -13.63 -16.06 -11.33
C ASP A 128 -13.38 -15.02 -12.41
N LYS A 129 -14.39 -14.73 -13.23
CA LYS A 129 -14.30 -13.69 -14.26
C LYS A 129 -14.19 -12.29 -13.68
N GLU A 130 -14.86 -12.08 -12.56
CA GLU A 130 -14.88 -10.85 -11.76
C GLU A 130 -14.61 -11.26 -10.31
N PHE A 131 -13.68 -10.59 -9.65
CA PHE A 131 -13.38 -10.87 -8.27
C PHE A 131 -14.38 -10.17 -7.36
N ASP A 132 -14.95 -10.94 -6.44
CA ASP A 132 -15.81 -10.46 -5.37
C ASP A 132 -15.07 -10.58 -4.03
N GLU A 133 -15.13 -9.52 -3.23
CA GLU A 133 -14.40 -9.46 -1.97
C GLU A 133 -14.90 -10.41 -0.88
N TYR A 134 -16.10 -10.93 -1.03
CA TYR A 134 -16.75 -11.81 -0.05
C TYR A 134 -16.79 -13.28 -0.47
N THR A 135 -16.96 -13.53 -1.75
CA THR A 135 -17.30 -14.86 -2.26
C THR A 135 -16.19 -15.50 -3.09
N SER A 136 -15.29 -14.69 -3.68
CA SER A 136 -14.19 -15.24 -4.48
C SER A 136 -13.20 -16.05 -3.63
N ASN A 137 -12.82 -17.23 -4.13
CA ASN A 137 -11.80 -18.05 -3.49
C ASN A 137 -10.42 -17.43 -3.62
N LEU A 138 -9.66 -17.42 -2.51
CA LEU A 138 -8.29 -16.92 -2.47
C LEU A 138 -7.33 -18.11 -2.61
N VAL A 139 -6.87 -18.39 -3.84
CA VAL A 139 -6.11 -19.60 -4.18
C VAL A 139 -4.63 -19.30 -4.37
N LEU A 140 -3.77 -19.92 -3.55
CA LEU A 140 -2.31 -19.78 -3.63
C LEU A 140 -1.66 -21.03 -4.15
N GLY A 141 -0.44 -20.88 -4.70
CA GLY A 141 0.34 -22.01 -5.20
C GLY A 141 1.09 -22.76 -4.09
N PRO A 142 1.84 -23.85 -4.47
CA PRO A 142 2.51 -24.72 -3.54
C PRO A 142 3.67 -24.03 -2.79
N ILE A 143 3.94 -24.52 -1.57
CA ILE A 143 4.94 -23.98 -0.64
C ILE A 143 6.32 -23.72 -1.26
N PRO A 144 6.92 -24.62 -2.07
CA PRO A 144 8.23 -24.36 -2.66
C PRO A 144 8.29 -23.17 -3.62
N LYS A 145 7.13 -22.66 -4.06
CA LYS A 145 7.05 -21.48 -4.93
C LYS A 145 6.99 -20.20 -4.09
N GLN A 146 8.13 -19.70 -3.65
CA GLN A 146 8.27 -18.54 -2.76
C GLN A 146 7.63 -17.24 -3.28
N ARG A 147 7.34 -17.14 -4.56
CA ARG A 147 6.58 -16.01 -5.14
C ARG A 147 5.25 -15.79 -4.40
N TRP A 148 4.66 -16.80 -3.80
CA TRP A 148 3.37 -16.70 -3.12
C TRP A 148 3.45 -16.15 -1.69
N ILE A 149 4.66 -15.95 -1.14
CA ILE A 149 4.81 -15.47 0.24
C ILE A 149 4.07 -14.15 0.45
N TYR A 150 4.25 -13.17 -0.44
CA TYR A 150 3.61 -11.87 -0.33
C TYR A 150 2.07 -11.96 -0.30
N SER A 151 1.49 -12.71 -1.23
CA SER A 151 0.03 -12.92 -1.29
C SER A 151 -0.48 -13.63 -0.02
N CYS A 152 0.27 -14.63 0.48
CA CYS A 152 -0.05 -15.35 1.71
C CYS A 152 -0.06 -14.41 2.93
N LEU A 153 0.98 -13.59 3.08
CA LEU A 153 1.11 -12.64 4.20
C LEU A 153 -0.01 -11.59 4.18
N LYS A 154 -0.34 -11.06 3.00
CA LYS A 154 -1.44 -10.11 2.84
C LYS A 154 -2.79 -10.74 3.13
N GLN A 155 -3.05 -11.97 2.64
CA GLN A 155 -4.27 -12.71 3.01
C GLN A 155 -4.38 -12.92 4.53
N LEU A 156 -3.28 -13.34 5.17
CA LEU A 156 -3.28 -13.59 6.62
C LEU A 156 -3.53 -12.29 7.38
N LEU A 157 -2.90 -11.20 6.98
CA LEU A 157 -3.05 -9.92 7.65
C LEU A 157 -4.46 -9.34 7.46
N ASP A 158 -5.06 -9.47 6.26
CA ASP A 158 -6.47 -9.12 6.03
C ASP A 158 -7.40 -9.88 7.00
N ARG A 159 -7.18 -11.19 7.19
CA ARG A 159 -7.98 -12.01 8.11
C ARG A 159 -7.78 -11.61 9.58
N VAL A 160 -6.55 -11.27 9.97
CA VAL A 160 -6.25 -10.80 11.33
C VAL A 160 -6.91 -9.46 11.59
N ILE A 161 -6.85 -8.52 10.63
CA ILE A 161 -7.53 -7.22 10.74
C ILE A 161 -9.04 -7.41 10.84
N TYR A 162 -9.63 -8.27 10.00
CA TYR A 162 -11.05 -8.63 10.08
C TYR A 162 -11.42 -9.16 11.47
N ALA A 163 -10.65 -10.11 12.00
CA ALA A 163 -10.88 -10.68 13.33
C ALA A 163 -10.78 -9.62 14.45
N TYR A 164 -9.84 -8.68 14.38
CA TYR A 164 -9.79 -7.55 15.30
C TYR A 164 -11.00 -6.62 15.16
N GLY A 165 -11.54 -6.45 13.95
CA GLY A 165 -12.80 -5.74 13.74
C GLY A 165 -13.96 -6.39 14.50
N GLU A 166 -14.13 -7.70 14.33
CA GLU A 166 -15.22 -8.45 14.96
C GLU A 166 -15.08 -8.59 16.49
N GLN A 167 -13.87 -8.83 16.98
CA GLN A 167 -13.67 -9.17 18.39
C GLN A 167 -13.29 -7.98 19.28
N HIS A 168 -12.65 -6.95 18.70
CA HIS A 168 -12.10 -5.79 19.44
C HIS A 168 -12.65 -4.46 18.95
N ASN A 169 -13.63 -4.46 18.02
CA ASN A 169 -14.22 -3.26 17.43
C ASN A 169 -13.16 -2.33 16.78
N LEU A 170 -12.14 -2.91 16.12
CA LEU A 170 -11.20 -2.12 15.32
C LEU A 170 -11.97 -1.45 14.18
N ASP A 171 -11.88 -0.13 14.08
CA ASP A 171 -12.36 0.61 12.92
C ASP A 171 -11.35 0.49 11.79
N TYR A 172 -11.67 -0.25 10.73
CA TYR A 172 -10.74 -0.50 9.63
C TYR A 172 -11.40 -0.43 8.26
N THR A 173 -10.58 -0.22 7.25
CA THR A 173 -10.93 -0.43 5.84
C THR A 173 -9.76 -1.15 5.16
N LEU A 174 -10.05 -2.26 4.47
CA LEU A 174 -9.10 -2.92 3.58
C LEU A 174 -9.32 -2.39 2.17
N PHE A 175 -8.29 -1.85 1.53
CA PHE A 175 -8.38 -1.50 0.12
C PHE A 175 -7.42 -2.36 -0.70
N ARG A 176 -7.88 -2.80 -1.89
CA ARG A 176 -7.15 -3.73 -2.76
C ARG A 176 -6.77 -3.04 -4.07
N PRO A 177 -5.60 -2.36 -4.14
CA PRO A 177 -5.18 -1.71 -5.37
C PRO A 177 -4.89 -2.72 -6.48
N PHE A 178 -5.38 -2.41 -7.68
CA PHE A 178 -5.10 -3.17 -8.91
C PHE A 178 -4.18 -2.33 -9.79
N ASN A 179 -2.91 -2.73 -9.88
CA ASN A 179 -1.88 -2.15 -10.77
C ASN A 179 -1.98 -0.62 -10.91
N PHE A 180 -1.81 0.09 -9.80
CA PHE A 180 -1.78 1.55 -9.84
C PHE A 180 -0.62 2.03 -10.71
N VAL A 181 -0.91 2.97 -11.62
CA VAL A 181 0.05 3.57 -12.55
C VAL A 181 0.00 5.10 -12.48
N GLY A 182 1.10 5.74 -12.79
CA GLY A 182 1.19 7.19 -12.82
C GLY A 182 2.61 7.72 -12.58
N PRO A 183 2.77 9.05 -12.54
CA PRO A 183 4.05 9.70 -12.28
C PRO A 183 4.67 9.27 -10.95
N LYS A 184 6.01 9.13 -10.92
CA LYS A 184 6.80 8.71 -9.75
C LYS A 184 6.62 7.25 -9.32
N LEU A 185 5.95 6.40 -10.14
CA LEU A 185 5.86 4.96 -9.89
C LEU A 185 7.26 4.34 -9.93
N ASP A 186 7.92 4.48 -11.07
CA ASP A 186 9.30 4.06 -11.33
C ASP A 186 10.05 5.18 -12.05
N ASP A 187 11.38 5.06 -12.19
CA ASP A 187 12.16 5.93 -13.05
C ASP A 187 12.08 5.42 -14.50
N ILE A 188 11.50 6.23 -15.39
CA ILE A 188 11.37 5.88 -16.82
C ILE A 188 12.74 5.90 -17.51
N ASN A 189 13.68 6.71 -17.05
CA ASN A 189 15.01 6.85 -17.67
C ASN A 189 15.96 5.73 -17.22
N ASP A 190 15.72 5.12 -16.07
CA ASP A 190 16.52 4.01 -15.52
C ASP A 190 15.61 2.86 -15.04
N PRO A 191 14.90 2.17 -15.95
CA PRO A 191 14.05 1.05 -15.59
C PRO A 191 14.92 -0.15 -15.20
N LYS A 192 14.73 -0.64 -13.99
CA LYS A 192 15.46 -1.82 -13.50
C LYS A 192 14.78 -3.09 -14.02
N GLU A 193 15.53 -3.90 -14.78
CA GLU A 193 15.04 -5.19 -15.29
C GLU A 193 14.56 -6.09 -14.13
N GLY A 194 13.37 -6.70 -14.30
CA GLY A 194 12.75 -7.56 -13.29
C GLY A 194 12.15 -6.83 -12.07
N SER A 195 12.32 -5.51 -11.98
CA SER A 195 11.88 -4.69 -10.83
C SER A 195 10.89 -3.62 -11.23
N SER A 196 11.11 -2.90 -12.32
CA SER A 196 10.19 -1.88 -12.84
C SER A 196 8.93 -2.51 -13.44
N ARG A 197 7.80 -1.82 -13.27
CA ARG A 197 6.50 -2.29 -13.74
C ARG A 197 6.44 -2.32 -15.27
N VAL A 198 5.62 -3.20 -15.81
CA VAL A 198 5.50 -3.42 -17.26
C VAL A 198 5.22 -2.14 -18.03
N VAL A 199 4.36 -1.25 -17.51
CA VAL A 199 4.04 0.03 -18.15
C VAL A 199 5.27 0.92 -18.27
N THR A 200 6.09 1.02 -17.21
CA THR A 200 7.35 1.78 -17.20
C THR A 200 8.33 1.23 -18.23
N GLN A 201 8.50 -0.09 -18.28
CA GLN A 201 9.38 -0.75 -19.25
C GLN A 201 8.91 -0.51 -20.70
N PHE A 202 7.60 -0.58 -20.95
CA PHE A 202 7.05 -0.33 -22.29
C PHE A 202 7.26 1.12 -22.71
N ILE A 203 6.98 2.09 -21.83
CA ILE A 203 7.20 3.52 -22.12
C ILE A 203 8.68 3.77 -22.40
N HIS A 204 9.59 3.26 -21.57
CA HIS A 204 11.02 3.39 -21.79
C HIS A 204 11.44 2.84 -23.17
N ASN A 205 11.04 1.61 -23.48
CA ASN A 205 11.39 0.98 -24.75
C ASN A 205 10.84 1.74 -25.97
N ILE A 206 9.60 2.24 -25.88
CA ILE A 206 8.99 3.05 -26.96
C ILE A 206 9.80 4.35 -27.18
N ILE A 207 10.11 5.08 -26.11
CA ILE A 207 10.86 6.35 -26.20
C ILE A 207 12.26 6.15 -26.80
N HIS A 208 12.90 5.01 -26.50
CA HIS A 208 14.25 4.71 -26.97
C HIS A 208 14.30 3.84 -28.23
N GLY A 209 13.15 3.60 -28.90
CA GLY A 209 13.09 2.76 -30.09
C GLY A 209 13.48 1.30 -29.86
N GLN A 210 13.35 0.81 -28.64
CA GLN A 210 13.68 -0.57 -28.26
C GLN A 210 12.47 -1.50 -28.44
N PRO A 211 12.69 -2.79 -28.73
CA PRO A 211 11.60 -3.76 -28.82
C PRO A 211 10.86 -3.93 -27.50
N ILE A 212 9.52 -4.02 -27.58
CA ILE A 212 8.68 -4.39 -26.43
C ILE A 212 8.76 -5.92 -26.25
N LYS A 213 9.20 -6.35 -25.06
CA LYS A 213 9.24 -7.78 -24.70
C LYS A 213 7.90 -8.19 -24.07
N LEU A 214 7.17 -9.08 -24.73
CA LEU A 214 5.91 -9.62 -24.24
C LEU A 214 6.12 -10.99 -23.57
N VAL A 215 5.63 -11.14 -22.35
CA VAL A 215 5.59 -12.43 -21.66
C VAL A 215 4.42 -13.24 -22.22
N ASP A 216 4.65 -14.52 -22.56
CA ASP A 216 3.65 -15.46 -23.14
C ASP A 216 2.86 -14.86 -24.33
N GLY A 217 3.54 -14.11 -25.19
CA GLY A 217 2.92 -13.44 -26.34
C GLY A 217 1.92 -12.36 -26.01
N GLY A 218 1.95 -11.80 -24.80
CA GLY A 218 1.13 -10.66 -24.40
C GLY A 218 -0.35 -10.98 -24.19
N LYS A 219 -0.72 -12.23 -23.96
CA LYS A 219 -2.12 -12.66 -23.76
C LYS A 219 -2.70 -12.28 -22.40
N GLN A 220 -1.87 -11.84 -21.45
CA GLN A 220 -2.30 -11.51 -20.11
C GLN A 220 -3.16 -10.24 -20.10
N ARG A 221 -4.28 -10.29 -19.36
CA ARG A 221 -5.11 -9.13 -19.07
C ARG A 221 -4.80 -8.59 -17.70
N ARG A 222 -4.83 -7.26 -17.54
CA ARG A 222 -4.62 -6.58 -16.25
C ARG A 222 -5.55 -5.38 -16.16
N CYS A 223 -6.10 -5.14 -14.98
CA CYS A 223 -6.77 -3.88 -14.67
C CYS A 223 -5.71 -2.88 -14.23
N PHE A 224 -5.76 -1.66 -14.75
CA PHE A 224 -4.91 -0.55 -14.33
C PHE A 224 -5.78 0.55 -13.75
N THR A 225 -5.30 1.16 -12.66
CA THR A 225 -5.92 2.33 -12.05
C THR A 225 -4.91 3.48 -12.07
N PHE A 226 -5.31 4.63 -12.60
CA PHE A 226 -4.45 5.80 -12.54
C PHE A 226 -4.34 6.30 -11.09
N ILE A 227 -3.16 6.78 -10.70
CA ILE A 227 -2.88 7.11 -9.29
C ILE A 227 -3.86 8.15 -8.72
N ASP A 228 -4.29 9.13 -9.51
CA ASP A 228 -5.21 10.15 -9.04
C ASP A 228 -6.59 9.58 -8.67
N ASP A 229 -7.11 8.64 -9.45
CA ASP A 229 -8.37 7.94 -9.14
C ASP A 229 -8.26 7.13 -7.85
N GLY A 230 -7.12 6.42 -7.69
CA GLY A 230 -6.84 5.66 -6.47
C GLY A 230 -6.72 6.55 -5.23
N VAL A 231 -6.06 7.69 -5.36
CA VAL A 231 -5.90 8.66 -4.28
C VAL A 231 -7.23 9.34 -3.95
N ASP A 232 -8.05 9.69 -4.95
CA ASP A 232 -9.39 10.25 -4.72
C ASP A 232 -10.30 9.26 -3.98
N CYS A 233 -10.19 7.97 -4.31
CA CYS A 233 -10.87 6.92 -3.55
C CYS A 233 -10.39 6.88 -2.10
N LEU A 234 -9.07 6.96 -1.85
CA LEU A 234 -8.50 6.98 -0.49
C LEU A 234 -8.97 8.21 0.31
N ILE A 235 -9.05 9.39 -0.30
CA ILE A 235 -9.61 10.59 0.37
C ILE A 235 -11.06 10.32 0.81
N LYS A 236 -11.90 9.77 -0.06
CA LYS A 236 -13.28 9.42 0.29
C LYS A 236 -13.36 8.37 1.40
N ILE A 237 -12.47 7.38 1.41
CA ILE A 237 -12.36 6.40 2.50
C ILE A 237 -12.01 7.10 3.82
N ILE A 238 -11.04 8.03 3.81
CA ILE A 238 -10.65 8.79 5.01
C ILE A 238 -11.80 9.68 5.51
N GLU A 239 -12.59 10.27 4.61
CA GLU A 239 -13.75 11.11 4.93
C GLU A 239 -14.91 10.31 5.52
N ASN A 240 -15.08 9.06 5.08
CA ASN A 240 -16.22 8.23 5.46
C ASN A 240 -16.19 7.88 6.95
N LYS A 241 -17.04 8.55 7.72
CA LYS A 241 -17.20 8.31 9.16
C LYS A 241 -18.08 7.12 9.51
N ASN A 242 -18.86 6.62 8.55
CA ASN A 242 -19.93 5.66 8.81
C ASN A 242 -19.55 4.19 8.55
N ASN A 243 -18.28 3.93 8.22
CA ASN A 243 -17.74 2.56 8.06
C ASN A 243 -18.60 1.59 7.23
N VAL A 244 -19.32 2.10 6.23
CA VAL A 244 -20.15 1.24 5.36
C VAL A 244 -19.29 0.22 4.63
N ALA A 245 -18.00 0.54 4.39
CA ALA A 245 -17.04 -0.36 3.74
C ALA A 245 -16.25 -1.26 4.72
N SER A 246 -16.36 -1.06 6.03
CA SER A 246 -15.63 -1.89 7.01
C SER A 246 -16.42 -3.10 7.49
N LYS A 247 -17.66 -3.24 7.07
CA LYS A 247 -18.51 -4.42 7.33
C LYS A 247 -18.62 -5.32 6.10
N ALA A 248 -17.81 -5.04 5.14
CA ALA A 248 -17.81 -5.78 3.90
C ALA A 248 -16.67 -6.77 3.88
#